data_e8aaa808cdff9943c50bfae39c84db8e
#
_entry.id   e8aaa808cdff9943c50bfae39c84db8e
#
_cell.length_a   1.000
_cell.length_b   1.000
_cell.length_c   1.000
_cell.angle_alpha   90.00
_cell.angle_beta   90.00
_cell.angle_gamma   90.00
#
_symmetry.space_group_name_H-M   'P 1'
#
loop_
_entity.id
_entity.type
_entity.pdbx_description
1 polymer ?
#
loop_
_entity_poly.entity_id
_entity_poly.type
_entity_poly.pdbx_seq_one_letter_code
_entity_poly.pdbx_strand_id
1 'polypeptide(L)' 'MANPSENLINLCRAAVEAHRVATAQPYTAEGWRPWMDAAETFQAAVTAEANQEPKQNRFKLEQAAKKAVLHPEPDES' A
#
# COMPACT_ATOMS: atom_id res chain seq x y z
N MET A 1 8.71 -10.33 -12.50
CA MET A 1 8.24 -9.01 -12.21
C MET A 1 7.04 -9.07 -11.31
N ALA A 2 6.98 -8.23 -10.31
CA ALA A 2 5.89 -8.28 -9.36
C ALA A 2 4.65 -7.62 -9.95
N ASN A 3 3.50 -8.27 -9.74
CA ASN A 3 2.23 -7.76 -10.22
C ASN A 3 1.26 -7.71 -9.08
N PRO A 4 1.13 -6.57 -8.41
CA PRO A 4 0.19 -6.49 -7.30
C PRO A 4 -1.25 -6.61 -7.81
N SER A 5 -2.09 -7.26 -7.04
CA SER A 5 -3.49 -7.40 -7.39
C SER A 5 -4.18 -6.04 -7.23
N GLU A 6 -5.33 -5.91 -7.84
CA GLU A 6 -6.10 -4.69 -7.70
C GLU A 6 -6.47 -4.45 -6.25
N ASN A 7 -6.78 -5.51 -5.52
CA ASN A 7 -7.08 -5.39 -4.11
C ASN A 7 -5.88 -4.82 -3.33
N LEU A 8 -4.67 -5.29 -3.65
CA LEU A 8 -3.49 -4.81 -2.97
C LEU A 8 -3.24 -3.34 -3.29
N ILE A 9 -3.45 -2.95 -4.54
CA ILE A 9 -3.29 -1.57 -4.93
C ILE A 9 -4.29 -0.68 -4.19
N ASN A 10 -5.52 -1.16 -4.05
CA ASN A 10 -6.54 -0.39 -3.33
C ASN A 10 -6.19 -0.24 -1.86
N LEU A 11 -5.64 -1.28 -1.25
CA LEU A 11 -5.23 -1.19 0.14
C LEU A 11 -4.06 -0.23 0.32
N CYS A 12 -3.15 -0.22 -0.64
CA CYS A 12 -2.05 0.71 -0.61
C CYS A 12 -2.55 2.15 -0.76
N ARG A 13 -3.50 2.35 -1.66
CA ARG A 13 -4.07 3.68 -1.85
C ARG A 13 -4.74 4.17 -0.59
N ALA A 14 -5.45 3.29 0.10
CA ALA A 14 -6.10 3.65 1.36
C ALA A 14 -5.07 4.05 2.41
N ALA A 15 -3.96 3.33 2.48
CA ALA A 15 -2.91 3.64 3.45
C ALA A 15 -2.25 4.98 3.13
N VAL A 16 -2.00 5.25 1.85
CA VAL A 16 -1.39 6.52 1.45
C VAL A 16 -2.33 7.67 1.76
N GLU A 17 -3.61 7.48 1.48
CA GLU A 17 -4.58 8.52 1.75
C GLU A 17 -4.72 8.78 3.25
N ALA A 18 -4.74 7.74 4.05
CA ALA A 18 -4.84 7.89 5.49
C ALA A 18 -3.59 8.60 6.04
N HIS A 19 -2.43 8.30 5.48
CA HIS A 19 -1.20 8.96 5.88
C HIS A 19 -1.25 10.45 5.55
N ARG A 20 -1.76 10.78 4.37
CA ARG A 20 -1.86 12.17 3.98
C ARG A 20 -2.77 12.95 4.92
N VAL A 21 -3.90 12.34 5.29
CA VAL A 21 -4.82 12.97 6.21
C VAL A 21 -4.20 13.11 7.59
N ALA A 22 -3.53 12.06 8.05
CA ALA A 22 -2.94 12.09 9.38
C ALA A 22 -1.86 13.16 9.51
N THR A 23 -1.05 13.34 8.45
CA THR A 23 0.05 14.29 8.53
C THR A 23 -0.39 15.71 8.20
N ALA A 24 -1.61 15.89 7.74
CA ALA A 24 -2.12 17.22 7.49
C ALA A 24 -2.59 17.92 8.77
N GLN A 25 -2.62 17.20 9.87
CA GLN A 25 -3.07 17.74 11.14
C GLN A 25 -2.01 17.50 12.20
N PRO A 26 -2.07 18.22 13.33
CA PRO A 26 -1.13 17.94 14.40
C PRO A 26 -1.23 16.48 14.85
N TYR A 27 -0.11 15.93 15.25
CA TYR A 27 -0.07 14.55 15.63
C TYR A 27 -0.92 14.28 16.86
N THR A 28 -1.77 13.28 16.79
CA THR A 28 -2.44 12.71 17.93
C THR A 28 -2.51 11.21 17.69
N ALA A 29 -2.54 10.44 18.78
CA ALA A 29 -2.59 9.00 18.62
C ALA A 29 -3.88 8.58 17.92
N GLU A 30 -4.97 9.27 18.23
CA GLU A 30 -6.24 8.92 17.60
C GLU A 30 -6.26 9.29 16.13
N GLY A 31 -5.66 10.41 15.79
CA GLY A 31 -5.64 10.84 14.39
C GLY A 31 -4.78 9.96 13.52
N TRP A 32 -3.78 9.29 14.12
CA TRP A 32 -2.90 8.43 13.36
C TRP A 32 -3.37 6.98 13.30
N ARG A 33 -4.35 6.61 14.14
CA ARG A 33 -4.81 5.24 14.16
C ARG A 33 -5.33 4.74 12.83
N PRO A 34 -6.14 5.51 12.08
CA PRO A 34 -6.61 5.01 10.78
C PRO A 34 -5.47 4.70 9.83
N TRP A 35 -4.42 5.52 9.85
CA TRP A 35 -3.28 5.25 9.00
C TRP A 35 -2.54 4.00 9.44
N MET A 36 -2.34 3.85 10.76
CA MET A 36 -1.66 2.66 11.26
C MET A 36 -2.45 1.40 10.93
N ASP A 37 -3.77 1.45 11.07
CA ASP A 37 -4.60 0.30 10.74
C ASP A 37 -4.53 -0.01 9.26
N ALA A 38 -4.60 1.02 8.41
CA ALA A 38 -4.54 0.81 6.98
C ALA A 38 -3.18 0.27 6.56
N ALA A 39 -2.11 0.77 7.18
CA ALA A 39 -0.77 0.29 6.86
C ALA A 39 -0.59 -1.16 7.27
N GLU A 40 -1.12 -1.52 8.43
CA GLU A 40 -1.02 -2.90 8.89
C GLU A 40 -1.80 -3.83 7.98
N THR A 41 -2.99 -3.41 7.57
CA THR A 41 -3.79 -4.21 6.65
C THR A 41 -3.07 -4.39 5.33
N PHE A 42 -2.46 -3.32 4.83
CA PHE A 42 -1.73 -3.39 3.58
C PHE A 42 -0.53 -4.35 3.70
N GLN A 43 0.23 -4.25 4.79
CA GLN A 43 1.39 -5.12 4.97
C GLN A 43 0.98 -6.59 5.08
N ALA A 44 -0.12 -6.85 5.78
CA ALA A 44 -0.60 -8.22 5.89
C ALA A 44 -1.02 -8.75 4.52
N ALA A 45 -1.64 -7.90 3.71
CA ALA A 45 -2.07 -8.31 2.37
C ALA A 45 -0.86 -8.56 1.47
N VAL A 46 0.19 -7.75 1.61
CA VAL A 46 1.41 -7.95 0.82
C VAL A 46 2.00 -9.32 1.15
N THR A 47 2.08 -9.64 2.43
CA THR A 47 2.65 -10.91 2.85
C THR A 47 1.81 -12.08 2.32
N ALA A 48 0.50 -11.97 2.43
CA ALA A 48 -0.38 -13.04 1.97
C ALA A 48 -0.28 -13.22 0.46
N GLU A 49 -0.27 -12.13 -0.26
CA GLU A 49 -0.21 -12.22 -1.72
C GLU A 49 1.14 -12.74 -2.18
N ALA A 50 2.21 -12.35 -1.52
CA ALA A 50 3.54 -12.81 -1.90
C ALA A 50 3.70 -14.31 -1.68
N ASN A 51 2.92 -14.87 -0.77
CA ASN A 51 3.01 -16.30 -0.49
C ASN A 51 2.12 -17.16 -1.38
N GLN A 52 1.32 -16.54 -2.23
CA GLN A 52 0.48 -17.30 -3.14
C GLN A 52 1.30 -17.77 -4.34
N GLU A 53 0.80 -18.77 -5.03
CA GLU A 53 1.48 -19.25 -6.22
C GLU A 53 1.08 -18.44 -7.43
N PRO A 54 2.03 -18.03 -8.26
CA PRO A 54 3.46 -18.19 -8.06
C PRO A 54 3.97 -17.20 -7.02
N LYS A 55 4.93 -17.61 -6.24
CA LYS A 55 5.43 -16.77 -5.18
C LYS A 55 6.12 -15.55 -5.75
N GLN A 56 5.96 -14.43 -5.05
CA GLN A 56 6.58 -13.20 -5.48
C GLN A 56 7.43 -12.65 -4.35
N ASN A 57 8.38 -11.82 -4.71
CA ASN A 57 9.22 -11.18 -3.70
C ASN A 57 8.38 -10.13 -2.99
N ARG A 58 8.27 -10.26 -1.67
CA ARG A 58 7.41 -9.38 -0.89
C ARG A 58 7.83 -7.91 -1.04
N PHE A 59 9.13 -7.65 -1.02
CA PHE A 59 9.62 -6.28 -1.14
C PHE A 59 9.25 -5.69 -2.51
N LYS A 60 9.45 -6.48 -3.57
CA LYS A 60 9.13 -5.98 -4.90
C LYS A 60 7.65 -5.79 -5.09
N LEU A 61 6.84 -6.66 -4.48
CA LEU A 61 5.40 -6.54 -4.57
C LEU A 61 4.93 -5.26 -3.89
N GLU A 62 5.49 -4.96 -2.73
CA GLU A 62 5.15 -3.74 -2.02
C GLU A 62 5.56 -2.52 -2.82
N GLN A 63 6.75 -2.54 -3.41
CA GLN A 63 7.22 -1.44 -4.22
C GLN A 63 6.34 -1.22 -5.45
N ALA A 64 5.90 -2.29 -6.08
CA ALA A 64 5.05 -2.18 -7.26
C ALA A 64 3.70 -1.58 -6.89
N ALA A 65 3.13 -1.97 -5.75
CA ALA A 65 1.87 -1.41 -5.31
C ALA A 65 2.00 0.07 -5.00
N LYS A 66 3.07 0.46 -4.32
CA LYS A 66 3.29 1.86 -4.00
C LYS A 66 3.50 2.68 -5.25
N LYS A 67 4.22 2.13 -6.23
CA LYS A 67 4.43 2.85 -7.46
C LYS A 67 3.12 3.07 -8.20
N ALA A 68 2.25 2.07 -8.19
CA ALA A 68 0.97 2.20 -8.88
C ALA A 68 0.11 3.29 -8.25
N VAL A 69 0.23 3.50 -6.95
CA VAL A 69 -0.55 4.51 -6.26
C VAL A 69 0.09 5.89 -6.35
N LEU A 70 1.41 5.96 -6.12
CA LEU A 70 2.09 7.24 -6.05
C LEU A 70 2.44 7.80 -7.41
N HIS A 71 2.53 6.95 -8.43
CA HIS A 71 2.81 7.38 -9.80
C HIS A 71 1.79 6.74 -10.72
N PRO A 72 0.52 7.17 -10.62
CA PRO A 72 -0.54 6.47 -11.34
C PRO A 72 -0.60 6.76 -12.81
N GLU A 73 0.17 7.72 -13.32
CA GLU A 73 0.04 8.01 -14.72
C GLU A 73 0.53 6.86 -15.54
N PRO A 74 -0.04 6.65 -16.68
CA PRO A 74 0.36 5.55 -17.53
C PRO A 74 1.79 5.70 -17.90
N ASP A 75 2.37 4.58 -18.17
CA ASP A 75 3.71 4.57 -18.55
C ASP A 75 3.85 5.05 -19.91
N GLU A 76 4.04 6.22 -20.10
CA GLU A 76 4.13 6.74 -21.34
C GLU A 76 5.35 6.47 -21.96
N SER A 77 6.16 6.04 -21.30
CA SER A 77 7.43 5.84 -21.84
C SER A 77 7.60 5.30 -23.04
#